data_825e25ea21b30f304fa58b9d1def7427
#
_entry.id   825e25ea21b30f304fa58b9d1def7427
#
_cell.length_a   1.000
_cell.length_b   1.000
_cell.length_c   1.000
_cell.angle_alpha   90.00
_cell.angle_beta   90.00
_cell.angle_gamma   90.00
#
_symmetry.space_group_name_H-M   'P 1'
#
loop_
_entity.id
_entity.type
_entity.pdbx_description
1 polymer ?
#
loop_
_entity_poly.entity_id
_entity_poly.type
_entity_poly.pdbx_seq_one_letter_code
_entity_poly.pdbx_strand_id
1 'polypeptide(L)'
;MARKKTEGGGGPNWLDTYADMVTLLLTFFVMLFAMSTMDANKWQKLVSAFASNKQATATIEQAVKSNSSALSSGSSFETDSTGDGKNQSPSSSASDGKVTDFDSLYQYMSNYVNKNGLQSSVQVHKADSYTFITFQNSIFFDGDSSILRPEGKNILDFLCGGIKDIPDQIGEIRFYGHTARASGATTLSEQAFDRSLSSDRAKNVLLYVQVKNIIDPGKMVSEGYGEYRPIAPHDGTEATRAKNRRVEVYISKSGKTSSVLDDIYKEIYSSNASNPGSGSN
;
A
#
# COMPACT_ATOMS: atom_id res chain seq x y z
N MET A 1 14.72 40.22 78.00
CA MET A 1 15.27 40.28 76.62
C MET A 1 14.84 39.00 75.90
N ALA A 2 13.82 39.08 75.02
CA ALA A 2 13.29 37.94 74.31
C ALA A 2 13.96 37.87 72.90
N ARG A 3 14.58 36.76 72.59
CA ARG A 3 15.24 36.49 71.30
C ARG A 3 14.19 36.12 70.23
N LYS A 4 14.04 36.96 69.26
CA LYS A 4 13.18 36.77 68.06
C LYS A 4 13.80 35.72 67.15
N LYS A 5 13.07 34.62 66.96
CA LYS A 5 13.43 33.53 66.04
C LYS A 5 13.17 34.02 64.59
N THR A 6 14.19 34.16 63.77
CA THR A 6 14.08 34.47 62.37
C THR A 6 13.65 33.21 61.64
N GLU A 7 12.44 33.21 61.04
CA GLU A 7 11.99 32.24 60.09
C GLU A 7 12.72 32.51 58.77
N GLY A 8 13.50 31.53 58.29
CA GLY A 8 14.17 31.56 57.05
C GLY A 8 13.13 31.39 55.92
N GLY A 9 12.94 32.44 55.11
CA GLY A 9 12.11 32.37 53.91
C GLY A 9 12.73 31.43 52.89
N GLY A 10 12.13 30.28 52.68
CA GLY A 10 12.42 29.38 51.59
C GLY A 10 11.87 29.99 50.29
N GLY A 11 12.73 30.55 49.47
CA GLY A 11 12.37 30.85 48.07
C GLY A 11 12.04 29.56 47.32
N PRO A 12 11.34 29.65 46.16
CA PRO A 12 10.97 28.48 45.38
C PRO A 12 12.23 27.68 45.05
N ASN A 13 12.25 26.43 45.55
CA ASN A 13 13.41 25.57 45.47
C ASN A 13 13.37 24.96 44.02
N TRP A 14 14.34 25.31 43.20
CA TRP A 14 14.44 24.77 41.80
C TRP A 14 14.47 23.23 41.81
N LEU A 15 14.89 22.62 42.92
CA LEU A 15 14.92 21.18 43.12
C LEU A 15 13.50 20.57 43.16
N ASP A 16 12.51 21.30 43.71
CA ASP A 16 11.12 20.86 43.80
C ASP A 16 10.47 20.86 42.39
N THR A 17 10.77 21.89 41.59
CA THR A 17 10.29 21.94 40.20
C THR A 17 10.95 20.89 39.31
N TYR A 18 12.24 20.60 39.55
CA TYR A 18 12.94 19.52 38.84
C TYR A 18 12.38 18.14 39.21
N ALA A 19 12.15 17.88 40.50
CA ALA A 19 11.58 16.63 40.97
C ALA A 19 10.17 16.39 40.40
N ASP A 20 9.34 17.44 40.31
CA ASP A 20 7.99 17.37 39.73
C ASP A 20 8.05 17.05 38.26
N MET A 21 8.95 17.69 37.49
CA MET A 21 9.14 17.35 36.06
C MET A 21 9.59 15.91 35.84
N VAL A 22 10.51 15.39 36.67
CA VAL A 22 11.00 14.01 36.54
C VAL A 22 9.89 13.01 36.92
N THR A 23 9.10 13.28 37.94
CA THR A 23 7.98 12.40 38.29
C THR A 23 6.88 12.39 37.27
N LEU A 24 6.54 13.53 36.66
CA LEU A 24 5.60 13.60 35.51
C LEU A 24 6.12 12.86 34.31
N LEU A 25 7.40 12.98 33.97
CA LEU A 25 8.03 12.26 32.88
C LEU A 25 8.00 10.74 33.11
N LEU A 26 8.33 10.31 34.36
CA LEU A 26 8.30 8.90 34.72
C LEU A 26 6.88 8.32 34.65
N THR A 27 5.88 9.02 35.18
CA THR A 27 4.49 8.57 35.10
C THR A 27 3.97 8.48 33.68
N PHE A 28 4.39 9.42 32.82
CA PHE A 28 4.07 9.39 31.39
C PHE A 28 4.68 8.15 30.70
N PHE A 29 5.95 7.83 30.95
CA PHE A 29 6.57 6.64 30.37
C PHE A 29 5.97 5.34 30.90
N VAL A 30 5.62 5.27 32.20
CA VAL A 30 4.94 4.11 32.77
C VAL A 30 3.55 3.93 32.14
N MET A 31 2.82 5.02 31.88
CA MET A 31 1.54 4.98 31.19
C MET A 31 1.67 4.53 29.74
N LEU A 32 2.68 5.04 29.00
CA LEU A 32 2.96 4.58 27.64
C LEU A 32 3.35 3.11 27.62
N PHE A 33 4.17 2.66 28.55
CA PHE A 33 4.56 1.24 28.65
C PHE A 33 3.36 0.34 28.94
N ALA A 34 2.46 0.76 29.84
CA ALA A 34 1.23 0.04 30.17
C ALA A 34 0.27 -0.07 28.95
N MET A 35 0.26 0.94 28.07
CA MET A 35 -0.53 0.92 26.82
C MET A 35 0.16 0.13 25.70
N SER A 36 1.49 -0.01 25.73
CA SER A 36 2.27 -0.71 24.71
C SER A 36 2.05 -2.23 24.70
N THR A 37 1.50 -2.80 25.76
CA THR A 37 1.17 -4.24 25.88
C THR A 37 -0.29 -4.55 25.60
N MET A 38 -1.02 -3.68 24.87
CA MET A 38 -2.44 -3.94 24.54
C MET A 38 -2.56 -5.06 23.53
N ASP A 39 -2.95 -6.22 24.03
CA ASP A 39 -3.34 -7.39 23.27
C ASP A 39 -4.57 -7.07 22.40
N ALA A 40 -4.55 -7.46 21.11
CA ALA A 40 -5.64 -7.23 20.16
C ALA A 40 -7.00 -7.69 20.68
N ASN A 41 -7.02 -8.72 21.51
CA ASN A 41 -8.23 -9.24 22.16
C ASN A 41 -8.81 -8.27 23.24
N LYS A 42 -7.98 -7.47 23.86
CA LYS A 42 -8.44 -6.44 24.82
C LYS A 42 -9.03 -5.23 24.10
N TRP A 43 -8.48 -4.87 22.94
CA TRP A 43 -9.03 -3.82 22.11
C TRP A 43 -10.43 -4.18 21.57
N GLN A 44 -10.63 -5.41 21.08
CA GLN A 44 -11.95 -5.88 20.66
C GLN A 44 -12.98 -5.83 21.79
N LYS A 45 -12.61 -6.19 23.01
CA LYS A 45 -13.50 -6.09 24.19
C LYS A 45 -13.83 -4.63 24.55
N LEU A 46 -12.89 -3.71 24.35
CA LEU A 46 -13.13 -2.29 24.58
C LEU A 46 -14.08 -1.72 23.51
N VAL A 47 -13.87 -2.04 22.23
CA VAL A 47 -14.74 -1.62 21.14
C VAL A 47 -16.15 -2.20 21.30
N SER A 48 -16.29 -3.45 21.73
CA SER A 48 -17.60 -4.06 21.99
C SER A 48 -18.31 -3.44 23.20
N ALA A 49 -17.57 -2.97 24.21
CA ALA A 49 -18.14 -2.25 25.35
C ALA A 49 -18.64 -0.83 24.98
N PHE A 50 -17.98 -0.15 24.02
CA PHE A 50 -18.45 1.13 23.49
C PHE A 50 -19.57 0.98 22.45
N ALA A 51 -19.66 -0.16 21.77
CA ALA A 51 -20.72 -0.46 20.80
C ALA A 51 -22.07 -0.84 21.44
N SER A 52 -22.17 -0.89 22.76
CA SER A 52 -23.43 -1.19 23.47
C SER A 52 -24.43 0.00 23.53
N ASN A 53 -24.35 0.95 22.60
CA ASN A 53 -25.42 1.90 22.39
C ASN A 53 -26.50 1.21 21.52
N LYS A 54 -27.66 0.96 22.12
CA LYS A 54 -28.77 0.08 21.68
C LYS A 54 -29.35 0.32 20.27
N GLN A 55 -28.82 1.22 19.47
CA GLN A 55 -29.31 1.52 18.13
C GLN A 55 -28.43 0.97 16.98
N ALA A 56 -27.18 0.60 17.25
CA ALA A 56 -26.27 0.05 16.23
C ALA A 56 -26.34 -1.49 16.15
N THR A 57 -26.75 -2.17 17.20
CA THR A 57 -26.84 -3.65 17.25
C THR A 57 -28.00 -4.24 16.46
N ALA A 58 -29.12 -3.50 16.34
CA ALA A 58 -30.28 -3.99 15.58
C ALA A 58 -30.00 -4.10 14.07
N THR A 59 -29.14 -3.23 13.53
CA THR A 59 -28.80 -3.23 12.09
C THR A 59 -27.80 -4.33 11.73
N ILE A 60 -26.93 -4.70 12.67
CA ILE A 60 -25.92 -5.75 12.44
C ILE A 60 -26.53 -7.14 12.61
N GLU A 61 -27.43 -7.34 13.58
CA GLU A 61 -28.16 -8.62 13.73
C GLU A 61 -29.08 -8.92 12.56
N GLN A 62 -29.67 -7.89 11.93
CA GLN A 62 -30.51 -8.06 10.75
C GLN A 62 -29.67 -8.39 9.50
N ALA A 63 -28.46 -7.86 9.37
CA ALA A 63 -27.52 -8.18 8.30
C ALA A 63 -26.93 -9.59 8.44
N VAL A 64 -26.69 -10.06 9.66
CA VAL A 64 -26.18 -11.42 9.93
C VAL A 64 -27.26 -12.47 9.75
N LYS A 65 -28.52 -12.19 10.14
CA LYS A 65 -29.65 -13.12 9.93
C LYS A 65 -30.06 -13.25 8.46
N SER A 66 -29.90 -12.21 7.64
CA SER A 66 -30.18 -12.29 6.20
C SER A 66 -29.12 -13.10 5.43
N ASN A 67 -27.91 -13.22 5.97
CA ASN A 67 -26.82 -13.99 5.34
C ASN A 67 -26.76 -15.47 5.76
N SER A 68 -27.39 -15.85 6.87
CA SER A 68 -27.42 -17.23 7.33
C SER A 68 -28.63 -18.05 6.81
N SER A 69 -29.64 -17.40 6.22
CA SER A 69 -30.81 -18.06 5.63
C SER A 69 -30.64 -18.50 4.18
N ALA A 70 -29.48 -18.21 3.55
CA ALA A 70 -29.22 -18.58 2.16
C ALA A 70 -28.47 -19.91 2.00
N LEU A 71 -28.20 -20.66 3.07
CA LEU A 71 -27.40 -21.89 3.04
C LEU A 71 -28.19 -23.17 3.37
N SER A 72 -29.52 -23.16 3.27
CA SER A 72 -30.29 -24.41 3.42
C SER A 72 -31.58 -24.33 2.62
N SER A 73 -31.55 -24.65 1.36
CA SER A 73 -32.61 -25.37 0.65
C SER A 73 -32.18 -25.62 -0.79
N GLY A 74 -31.75 -26.83 -1.07
CA GLY A 74 -31.79 -27.40 -2.42
C GLY A 74 -33.25 -27.66 -2.77
N SER A 75 -33.70 -27.20 -3.92
CA SER A 75 -34.74 -27.85 -4.71
C SER A 75 -34.76 -27.27 -6.12
N SER A 76 -34.67 -28.17 -7.05
CA SER A 76 -34.93 -28.08 -8.48
C SER A 76 -36.23 -27.36 -8.84
N PHE A 77 -36.16 -26.52 -9.87
CA PHE A 77 -37.30 -26.30 -10.75
C PHE A 77 -36.86 -26.07 -12.18
N GLU A 78 -37.27 -26.96 -13.04
CA GLU A 78 -37.20 -26.90 -14.51
C GLU A 78 -38.27 -25.97 -15.10
N THR A 79 -37.99 -25.57 -16.33
CA THR A 79 -38.84 -25.22 -17.49
C THR A 79 -39.08 -23.76 -17.79
N ASP A 80 -38.54 -23.40 -18.87
CA ASP A 80 -39.01 -23.19 -20.24
C ASP A 80 -39.27 -21.72 -20.69
N SER A 81 -38.67 -21.47 -21.86
CA SER A 81 -39.12 -20.62 -22.99
C SER A 81 -38.73 -19.14 -23.06
N THR A 82 -37.84 -18.95 -24.03
CA THR A 82 -37.81 -17.90 -25.11
C THR A 82 -37.77 -16.44 -24.74
N GLY A 83 -36.68 -15.80 -25.15
CA GLY A 83 -36.61 -14.34 -25.27
C GLY A 83 -35.18 -13.85 -25.54
N ASP A 84 -34.87 -13.67 -26.81
CA ASP A 84 -33.68 -13.10 -27.42
C ASP A 84 -33.22 -11.81 -26.72
N GLY A 85 -31.93 -11.73 -26.38
CA GLY A 85 -31.32 -10.54 -25.80
C GLY A 85 -29.86 -10.78 -25.43
N LYS A 86 -28.96 -10.70 -26.41
CA LYS A 86 -27.52 -10.70 -26.21
C LYS A 86 -27.10 -9.64 -25.21
N ASN A 87 -26.74 -10.07 -24.01
CA ASN A 87 -25.87 -9.31 -23.12
C ASN A 87 -24.86 -10.31 -22.53
N GLN A 88 -23.69 -10.38 -23.15
CA GLN A 88 -22.59 -11.18 -22.65
C GLN A 88 -22.00 -10.49 -21.42
N SER A 89 -22.47 -10.88 -20.26
CA SER A 89 -21.69 -10.74 -19.02
C SER A 89 -20.62 -11.84 -19.03
N PRO A 90 -19.35 -11.52 -18.82
CA PRO A 90 -18.33 -12.56 -18.67
C PRO A 90 -18.61 -13.31 -17.37
N SER A 91 -18.93 -14.59 -17.53
CA SER A 91 -19.05 -15.57 -16.45
C SER A 91 -17.73 -15.60 -15.65
N SER A 92 -17.73 -14.99 -14.47
CA SER A 92 -16.66 -15.10 -13.52
C SER A 92 -16.75 -16.46 -12.81
N SER A 93 -16.11 -17.48 -13.39
CA SER A 93 -15.72 -18.65 -12.62
C SER A 93 -14.63 -18.21 -11.63
N ALA A 94 -15.03 -17.94 -10.39
CA ALA A 94 -14.12 -17.73 -9.28
C ALA A 94 -13.41 -19.07 -9.00
N SER A 95 -12.29 -19.32 -9.70
CA SER A 95 -11.37 -20.39 -9.34
C SER A 95 -10.57 -19.89 -8.12
N ASP A 96 -10.70 -20.64 -7.04
CA ASP A 96 -10.05 -20.40 -5.76
C ASP A 96 -8.52 -20.37 -5.95
N GLY A 97 -7.93 -19.15 -5.93
CA GLY A 97 -6.53 -18.93 -5.62
C GLY A 97 -5.47 -19.01 -6.73
N LYS A 98 -5.79 -19.38 -7.99
CA LYS A 98 -4.79 -19.49 -9.07
C LYS A 98 -5.05 -18.50 -10.19
N VAL A 99 -3.98 -17.77 -10.59
CA VAL A 99 -4.01 -16.88 -11.77
C VAL A 99 -3.76 -17.74 -13.01
N THR A 100 -4.71 -17.76 -13.95
CA THR A 100 -4.63 -18.57 -15.18
C THR A 100 -4.21 -17.76 -16.38
N ASP A 101 -4.46 -16.46 -16.36
CA ASP A 101 -4.15 -15.52 -17.43
C ASP A 101 -3.94 -14.10 -16.85
N PHE A 102 -3.43 -13.20 -17.69
CA PHE A 102 -3.18 -11.81 -17.30
C PHE A 102 -4.44 -11.10 -16.79
N ASP A 103 -5.58 -11.39 -17.39
CA ASP A 103 -6.84 -10.72 -17.05
C ASP A 103 -7.37 -11.15 -15.66
N SER A 104 -7.06 -12.37 -15.24
CA SER A 104 -7.43 -12.90 -13.93
C SER A 104 -6.58 -12.33 -12.79
N LEU A 105 -5.40 -11.74 -13.07
CA LEU A 105 -4.54 -11.08 -12.08
C LEU A 105 -5.28 -9.94 -11.33
N TYR A 106 -6.09 -9.18 -12.06
CA TYR A 106 -6.92 -8.14 -11.45
C TYR A 106 -7.89 -8.71 -10.41
N GLN A 107 -8.62 -9.78 -10.75
CA GLN A 107 -9.58 -10.43 -9.84
C GLN A 107 -8.85 -11.03 -8.62
N TYR A 108 -7.71 -11.67 -8.86
CA TYR A 108 -6.86 -12.25 -7.82
C TYR A 108 -6.45 -11.18 -6.79
N MET A 109 -5.92 -10.04 -7.24
CA MET A 109 -5.54 -8.94 -6.36
C MET A 109 -6.74 -8.26 -5.69
N SER A 110 -7.83 -8.04 -6.42
CA SER A 110 -9.05 -7.42 -5.88
C SER A 110 -9.69 -8.28 -4.79
N ASN A 111 -9.72 -9.60 -4.98
CA ASN A 111 -10.23 -10.54 -3.98
C ASN A 111 -9.37 -10.51 -2.70
N TYR A 112 -8.04 -10.45 -2.85
CA TYR A 112 -7.14 -10.32 -1.70
C TYR A 112 -7.38 -9.02 -0.93
N VAL A 113 -7.48 -7.90 -1.62
CA VAL A 113 -7.76 -6.58 -1.02
C VAL A 113 -9.08 -6.62 -0.24
N ASN A 114 -10.13 -7.20 -0.83
CA ASN A 114 -11.44 -7.32 -0.20
C ASN A 114 -11.42 -8.25 1.02
N LYS A 115 -10.81 -9.43 0.88
CA LYS A 115 -10.74 -10.43 1.95
C LYS A 115 -9.97 -9.93 3.18
N ASN A 116 -8.96 -9.08 2.97
CA ASN A 116 -8.11 -8.55 4.04
C ASN A 116 -8.53 -7.14 4.51
N GLY A 117 -9.63 -6.58 4.01
CA GLY A 117 -10.12 -5.26 4.43
C GLY A 117 -9.20 -4.10 4.05
N LEU A 118 -8.44 -4.22 2.94
CA LEU A 118 -7.41 -3.26 2.52
C LEU A 118 -7.92 -2.19 1.53
N GLN A 119 -9.24 -2.11 1.28
CA GLN A 119 -9.82 -1.23 0.26
C GLN A 119 -9.53 0.27 0.47
N SER A 120 -9.34 0.69 1.72
CA SER A 120 -8.96 2.06 2.04
C SER A 120 -7.52 2.41 1.67
N SER A 121 -6.65 1.39 1.55
CA SER A 121 -5.20 1.55 1.44
C SER A 121 -4.61 0.96 0.16
N VAL A 122 -5.36 0.11 -0.55
CA VAL A 122 -4.95 -0.52 -1.81
C VAL A 122 -6.06 -0.36 -2.84
N GLN A 123 -5.71 0.18 -4.01
CA GLN A 123 -6.63 0.30 -5.14
C GLN A 123 -6.06 -0.49 -6.32
N VAL A 124 -6.89 -1.28 -6.96
CA VAL A 124 -6.50 -2.08 -8.13
C VAL A 124 -7.32 -1.60 -9.33
N HIS A 125 -6.65 -1.25 -10.41
CA HIS A 125 -7.24 -0.83 -11.67
C HIS A 125 -6.81 -1.76 -12.79
N LYS A 126 -7.68 -1.99 -13.76
CA LYS A 126 -7.42 -2.82 -14.91
C LYS A 126 -7.74 -2.05 -16.21
N ALA A 127 -6.90 -2.23 -17.19
CA ALA A 127 -7.17 -1.91 -18.59
C ALA A 127 -6.81 -3.13 -19.47
N ASP A 128 -7.07 -3.06 -20.77
CA ASP A 128 -6.84 -4.18 -21.68
C ASP A 128 -5.37 -4.60 -21.79
N SER A 129 -4.44 -3.64 -21.53
CA SER A 129 -3.00 -3.84 -21.70
C SER A 129 -2.21 -3.83 -20.38
N TYR A 130 -2.84 -3.49 -19.26
CA TYR A 130 -2.15 -3.41 -17.97
C TYR A 130 -3.06 -3.60 -16.76
N THR A 131 -2.45 -3.99 -15.65
CA THR A 131 -3.00 -3.88 -14.29
C THR A 131 -2.18 -2.84 -13.52
N PHE A 132 -2.87 -1.93 -12.82
CA PHE A 132 -2.25 -0.85 -12.06
C PHE A 132 -2.72 -0.91 -10.61
N ILE A 133 -1.78 -0.96 -9.68
CA ILE A 133 -2.07 -1.10 -8.26
C ILE A 133 -1.47 0.08 -7.51
N THR A 134 -2.29 0.80 -6.78
CA THR A 134 -1.87 1.91 -5.92
C THR A 134 -1.93 1.48 -4.46
N PHE A 135 -0.82 1.65 -3.74
CA PHE A 135 -0.69 1.34 -2.33
C PHE A 135 -0.41 2.61 -1.54
N GLN A 136 -1.14 2.87 -0.46
CA GLN A 136 -0.75 3.91 0.47
C GLN A 136 0.60 3.60 1.11
N ASN A 137 1.43 4.64 1.30
CA ASN A 137 2.78 4.50 1.83
C ASN A 137 2.84 3.75 3.18
N SER A 138 1.87 3.98 4.05
CA SER A 138 1.79 3.39 5.40
C SER A 138 1.76 1.86 5.41
N ILE A 139 1.40 1.22 4.29
CA ILE A 139 1.48 -0.23 4.14
C ILE A 139 2.92 -0.71 4.04
N PHE A 140 3.74 0.02 3.28
CA PHE A 140 5.10 -0.39 2.96
C PHE A 140 6.16 0.21 3.87
N PHE A 141 5.98 1.45 4.35
CA PHE A 141 7.03 2.20 5.00
C PHE A 141 6.53 3.01 6.19
N ASP A 142 7.37 3.16 7.18
CA ASP A 142 7.18 4.11 8.26
C ASP A 142 7.74 5.48 7.85
N GLY A 143 7.06 6.57 8.22
CA GLY A 143 7.49 7.95 8.09
C GLY A 143 8.39 8.24 6.88
N ASP A 144 9.62 8.68 7.14
CA ASP A 144 10.62 8.98 6.12
C ASP A 144 11.56 7.80 5.83
N SER A 145 11.15 6.59 6.15
CA SER A 145 11.89 5.35 5.90
C SER A 145 11.61 4.80 4.50
N SER A 146 12.59 4.10 3.93
CA SER A 146 12.45 3.25 2.74
C SER A 146 12.57 1.75 3.07
N ILE A 147 12.60 1.38 4.36
CA ILE A 147 12.65 -0.01 4.80
C ILE A 147 11.25 -0.62 4.75
N LEU A 148 11.12 -1.74 4.04
CA LEU A 148 9.83 -2.42 3.87
C LEU A 148 9.31 -3.02 5.19
N ARG A 149 8.09 -2.69 5.54
CA ARG A 149 7.35 -3.26 6.66
C ARG A 149 6.88 -4.69 6.37
N PRO A 150 6.66 -5.52 7.41
CA PRO A 150 6.15 -6.88 7.22
C PRO A 150 4.82 -6.93 6.46
N GLU A 151 3.90 -6.00 6.72
CA GLU A 151 2.59 -5.92 6.05
C GLU A 151 2.74 -5.73 4.54
N GLY A 152 3.64 -4.83 4.14
CA GLY A 152 3.97 -4.58 2.74
C GLY A 152 4.60 -5.81 2.07
N LYS A 153 5.48 -6.52 2.78
CA LYS A 153 6.09 -7.77 2.27
C LYS A 153 5.03 -8.84 2.02
N ASN A 154 4.06 -9.01 2.92
CA ASN A 154 2.98 -9.98 2.75
C ASN A 154 2.14 -9.71 1.49
N ILE A 155 1.83 -8.43 1.20
CA ILE A 155 1.09 -8.06 -0.01
C ILE A 155 1.93 -8.30 -1.26
N LEU A 156 3.23 -8.00 -1.21
CA LEU A 156 4.15 -8.28 -2.33
C LEU A 156 4.32 -9.79 -2.55
N ASP A 157 4.38 -10.58 -1.49
CA ASP A 157 4.41 -12.05 -1.59
C ASP A 157 3.15 -12.60 -2.28
N PHE A 158 1.98 -12.04 -1.93
CA PHE A 158 0.73 -12.40 -2.57
C PHE A 158 0.73 -12.00 -4.06
N LEU A 159 1.16 -10.78 -4.39
CA LEU A 159 1.31 -10.34 -5.78
C LEU A 159 2.26 -11.24 -6.56
N CYS A 160 3.40 -11.59 -5.96
CA CYS A 160 4.37 -12.52 -6.55
C CYS A 160 3.78 -13.90 -6.82
N GLY A 161 2.90 -14.39 -5.94
CA GLY A 161 2.16 -15.64 -6.13
C GLY A 161 1.33 -15.63 -7.41
N GLY A 162 0.62 -14.52 -7.68
CA GLY A 162 -0.16 -14.38 -8.90
C GLY A 162 0.70 -14.24 -10.16
N ILE A 163 1.77 -13.45 -10.10
CA ILE A 163 2.70 -13.26 -11.23
C ILE A 163 3.43 -14.55 -11.60
N LYS A 164 3.81 -15.35 -10.60
CA LYS A 164 4.51 -16.62 -10.77
C LYS A 164 3.76 -17.60 -11.70
N ASP A 165 2.44 -17.53 -11.70
CA ASP A 165 1.61 -18.44 -12.51
C ASP A 165 1.56 -18.03 -14.00
N ILE A 166 1.92 -16.77 -14.32
CA ILE A 166 1.79 -16.18 -15.67
C ILE A 166 3.03 -15.37 -16.13
N PRO A 167 4.28 -15.79 -15.86
CA PRO A 167 5.46 -14.96 -16.11
C PRO A 167 5.64 -14.58 -17.60
N ASP A 168 5.24 -15.45 -18.51
CA ASP A 168 5.35 -15.22 -19.97
C ASP A 168 4.32 -14.22 -20.49
N GLN A 169 3.23 -14.02 -19.75
CA GLN A 169 2.20 -13.05 -20.11
C GLN A 169 2.51 -11.64 -19.57
N ILE A 170 3.55 -11.48 -18.75
CA ILE A 170 4.02 -10.20 -18.24
C ILE A 170 5.04 -9.60 -19.21
N GLY A 171 4.75 -8.40 -19.69
CA GLY A 171 5.67 -7.60 -20.50
C GLY A 171 6.72 -6.89 -19.64
N GLU A 172 6.27 -6.05 -18.73
CA GLU A 172 7.09 -5.25 -17.84
C GLU A 172 6.39 -4.99 -16.50
N ILE A 173 7.15 -4.84 -15.44
CA ILE A 173 6.67 -4.37 -14.14
C ILE A 173 7.42 -3.10 -13.78
N ARG A 174 6.68 -2.01 -13.52
CA ARG A 174 7.25 -0.75 -13.06
C ARG A 174 6.77 -0.43 -11.66
N PHE A 175 7.71 -0.01 -10.83
CA PHE A 175 7.48 0.40 -9.45
C PHE A 175 7.70 1.90 -9.34
N TYR A 176 6.67 2.64 -8.94
CA TYR A 176 6.71 4.09 -8.82
C TYR A 176 6.63 4.51 -7.36
N GLY A 177 7.57 5.34 -6.93
CA GLY A 177 7.57 5.93 -5.59
C GLY A 177 7.16 7.40 -5.63
N HIS A 178 6.30 7.78 -4.68
CA HIS A 178 5.82 9.15 -4.54
C HIS A 178 5.93 9.62 -3.10
N THR A 179 6.34 10.87 -2.92
CA THR A 179 6.31 11.59 -1.65
C THR A 179 5.21 12.65 -1.67
N ALA A 180 5.03 13.35 -0.59
CA ALA A 180 4.11 14.48 -0.51
C ALA A 180 4.83 15.68 0.10
N ARG A 181 4.60 16.84 -0.47
CA ARG A 181 5.09 18.10 0.06
C ARG A 181 4.66 18.29 1.52
N ALA A 182 5.60 18.59 2.41
CA ALA A 182 5.31 18.75 3.83
C ALA A 182 4.48 20.01 4.09
N SER A 183 4.90 21.17 3.59
CA SER A 183 4.18 22.45 3.68
C SER A 183 4.87 23.52 2.84
N GLY A 184 4.12 24.47 2.28
CA GLY A 184 4.66 25.64 1.60
C GLY A 184 5.53 25.35 0.36
N ALA A 185 6.44 26.28 0.05
CA ALA A 185 7.46 26.09 -0.98
C ALA A 185 8.62 25.25 -0.41
N THR A 186 8.97 24.19 -1.10
CA THR A 186 10.09 23.30 -0.70
C THR A 186 11.43 23.89 -1.15
N THR A 187 12.44 23.77 -0.30
CA THR A 187 13.83 24.10 -0.63
C THR A 187 14.42 23.05 -1.58
N LEU A 188 15.51 23.37 -2.28
CA LEU A 188 16.20 22.42 -3.15
C LEU A 188 16.69 21.17 -2.38
N SER A 189 17.08 21.33 -1.11
CA SER A 189 17.49 20.21 -0.25
C SER A 189 16.32 19.28 0.05
N GLU A 190 15.16 19.79 0.37
CA GLU A 190 13.94 19.00 0.61
C GLU A 190 13.49 18.29 -0.67
N GLN A 191 13.54 18.97 -1.81
CA GLN A 191 13.24 18.35 -3.10
C GLN A 191 14.21 17.22 -3.45
N ALA A 192 15.51 17.38 -3.17
CA ALA A 192 16.51 16.35 -3.38
C ALA A 192 16.26 15.15 -2.44
N PHE A 193 15.92 15.40 -1.17
CA PHE A 193 15.56 14.37 -0.21
C PHE A 193 14.32 13.58 -0.68
N ASP A 194 13.26 14.26 -1.08
CA ASP A 194 12.03 13.64 -1.58
C ASP A 194 12.26 12.81 -2.84
N ARG A 195 13.10 13.29 -3.75
CA ARG A 195 13.52 12.51 -4.93
C ARG A 195 14.26 11.24 -4.53
N SER A 196 15.23 11.34 -3.63
CA SER A 196 15.97 10.19 -3.14
C SER A 196 15.05 9.20 -2.43
N LEU A 197 14.25 9.67 -1.47
CA LEU A 197 13.35 8.83 -0.70
C LEU A 197 12.34 8.08 -1.58
N SER A 198 11.74 8.76 -2.55
CA SER A 198 10.79 8.13 -3.48
C SER A 198 11.46 7.08 -4.37
N SER A 199 12.69 7.34 -4.83
CA SER A 199 13.49 6.40 -5.62
C SER A 199 13.90 5.18 -4.80
N ASP A 200 14.35 5.38 -3.56
CA ASP A 200 14.72 4.31 -2.65
C ASP A 200 13.55 3.42 -2.28
N ARG A 201 12.36 3.98 -2.09
CA ARG A 201 11.14 3.23 -1.86
C ARG A 201 10.77 2.35 -3.04
N ALA A 202 10.72 2.90 -4.24
CA ALA A 202 10.44 2.15 -5.47
C ALA A 202 11.48 1.03 -5.68
N LYS A 203 12.76 1.35 -5.53
CA LYS A 203 13.88 0.39 -5.64
C LYS A 203 13.75 -0.74 -4.63
N ASN A 204 13.43 -0.45 -3.36
CA ASN A 204 13.34 -1.49 -2.34
C ASN A 204 12.14 -2.42 -2.54
N VAL A 205 11.02 -1.92 -3.10
CA VAL A 205 9.91 -2.77 -3.55
C VAL A 205 10.34 -3.66 -4.70
N LEU A 206 11.02 -3.09 -5.72
CA LEU A 206 11.55 -3.86 -6.85
C LEU A 206 12.49 -4.95 -6.38
N LEU A 207 13.50 -4.62 -5.56
CA LEU A 207 14.48 -5.58 -5.07
C LEU A 207 13.83 -6.72 -4.27
N TYR A 208 12.80 -6.41 -3.50
CA TYR A 208 12.03 -7.45 -2.77
C TYR A 208 11.35 -8.43 -3.73
N VAL A 209 10.76 -7.94 -4.81
CA VAL A 209 10.14 -8.78 -5.85
C VAL A 209 11.22 -9.54 -6.64
N GLN A 210 12.32 -8.88 -7.00
CA GLN A 210 13.40 -9.46 -7.80
C GLN A 210 14.04 -10.68 -7.14
N VAL A 211 14.26 -10.66 -5.82
CA VAL A 211 14.85 -11.79 -5.09
C VAL A 211 13.96 -13.04 -5.09
N LYS A 212 12.67 -12.93 -5.42
CA LYS A 212 11.77 -14.08 -5.59
C LYS A 212 12.02 -14.85 -6.89
N ASN A 213 12.75 -14.26 -7.83
CA ASN A 213 13.14 -14.87 -9.11
C ASN A 213 11.96 -15.45 -9.90
N ILE A 214 10.83 -14.71 -9.95
CA ILE A 214 9.59 -15.13 -10.61
C ILE A 214 9.43 -14.58 -12.02
N ILE A 215 10.19 -13.53 -12.36
CA ILE A 215 10.19 -12.84 -13.65
C ILE A 215 11.61 -12.37 -13.95
N ASP A 216 11.94 -12.24 -15.23
CA ASP A 216 13.22 -11.71 -15.69
C ASP A 216 13.48 -10.31 -15.08
N PRO A 217 14.61 -10.10 -14.39
CA PRO A 217 14.99 -8.78 -13.85
C PRO A 217 15.02 -7.67 -14.90
N GLY A 218 15.32 -7.98 -16.16
CA GLY A 218 15.28 -7.02 -17.27
C GLY A 218 13.89 -6.45 -17.57
N LYS A 219 12.84 -7.12 -17.10
CA LYS A 219 11.46 -6.64 -17.21
C LYS A 219 11.02 -5.78 -16.03
N MET A 220 11.91 -5.44 -15.08
CA MET A 220 11.57 -4.67 -13.89
C MET A 220 12.24 -3.31 -13.89
N VAL A 221 11.47 -2.26 -13.63
CA VAL A 221 11.95 -0.86 -13.57
C VAL A 221 11.45 -0.21 -12.30
N SER A 222 12.28 0.61 -11.66
CA SER A 222 11.86 1.46 -10.53
C SER A 222 12.11 2.94 -10.82
N GLU A 223 11.14 3.79 -10.49
CA GLU A 223 11.19 5.24 -10.71
C GLU A 223 10.69 6.00 -9.48
N GLY A 224 11.40 7.06 -9.11
CA GLY A 224 11.01 7.97 -8.03
C GLY A 224 10.57 9.33 -8.57
N TYR A 225 9.33 9.70 -8.30
CA TYR A 225 8.78 10.98 -8.77
C TYR A 225 8.85 12.12 -7.74
N GLY A 226 9.22 11.82 -6.47
CA GLY A 226 9.13 12.79 -5.41
C GLY A 226 7.68 13.28 -5.25
N GLU A 227 7.49 14.59 -5.05
CA GLU A 227 6.18 15.24 -4.90
C GLU A 227 5.51 15.62 -6.24
N TYR A 228 6.17 15.36 -7.38
CA TYR A 228 5.81 15.99 -8.67
C TYR A 228 4.70 15.29 -9.46
N ARG A 229 4.12 14.21 -8.93
CA ARG A 229 2.92 13.57 -9.49
C ARG A 229 1.84 13.38 -8.42
N PRO A 230 1.28 14.50 -7.90
CA PRO A 230 0.24 14.42 -6.88
C PRO A 230 -1.08 13.92 -7.48
N ILE A 231 -1.83 13.14 -6.69
CA ILE A 231 -3.21 12.71 -7.00
C ILE A 231 -4.24 13.44 -6.14
N ALA A 232 -3.78 14.23 -5.17
CA ALA A 232 -4.58 15.12 -4.35
C ALA A 232 -3.92 16.50 -4.27
N PRO A 233 -4.69 17.59 -4.07
CA PRO A 233 -4.13 18.94 -3.97
C PRO A 233 -3.07 19.06 -2.87
N HIS A 234 -2.11 19.94 -3.06
CA HIS A 234 -1.14 20.33 -2.02
C HIS A 234 -1.76 21.41 -1.11
N ASP A 235 -2.79 21.06 -0.38
CA ASP A 235 -3.52 21.96 0.53
C ASP A 235 -2.95 21.98 1.95
N GLY A 236 -1.87 21.27 2.20
CA GLY A 236 -1.19 21.17 3.49
C GLY A 236 -1.87 20.25 4.51
N THR A 237 -3.00 19.64 4.18
CA THR A 237 -3.67 18.70 5.09
C THR A 237 -2.99 17.31 5.08
N GLU A 238 -3.06 16.60 6.20
CA GLU A 238 -2.54 15.24 6.27
C GLU A 238 -3.36 14.29 5.37
N ALA A 239 -4.64 14.53 5.20
CA ALA A 239 -5.51 13.71 4.36
C ALA A 239 -5.06 13.69 2.90
N THR A 240 -4.67 14.84 2.35
CA THR A 240 -4.18 14.97 0.97
C THR A 240 -2.73 14.47 0.84
N ARG A 241 -1.89 14.77 1.85
CA ARG A 241 -0.51 14.24 1.91
C ARG A 241 -0.49 12.71 1.97
N ALA A 242 -1.35 12.08 2.76
CA ALA A 242 -1.44 10.62 2.86
C ALA A 242 -1.80 9.97 1.52
N LYS A 243 -2.66 10.60 0.71
CA LYS A 243 -2.97 10.14 -0.66
C LYS A 243 -1.78 10.26 -1.60
N ASN A 244 -1.03 11.37 -1.49
CA ASN A 244 0.12 11.62 -2.37
C ASN A 244 1.31 10.71 -2.02
N ARG A 245 1.52 10.38 -0.72
CA ARG A 245 2.52 9.40 -0.30
C ARG A 245 2.02 7.99 -0.63
N ARG A 246 2.53 7.44 -1.72
CA ARG A 246 2.09 6.15 -2.24
C ARG A 246 3.19 5.43 -3.01
N VAL A 247 2.99 4.14 -3.20
CA VAL A 247 3.73 3.33 -4.16
C VAL A 247 2.73 2.81 -5.19
N GLU A 248 3.11 2.86 -6.44
CA GLU A 248 2.30 2.33 -7.53
C GLU A 248 3.06 1.20 -8.22
N VAL A 249 2.34 0.16 -8.62
CA VAL A 249 2.87 -0.96 -9.38
C VAL A 249 2.09 -1.08 -10.69
N TYR A 250 2.78 -0.85 -11.78
CA TYR A 250 2.26 -1.02 -13.12
C TYR A 250 2.74 -2.36 -13.68
N ILE A 251 1.85 -3.18 -14.16
CA ILE A 251 2.15 -4.48 -14.76
C ILE A 251 1.55 -4.49 -16.15
N SER A 252 2.39 -4.57 -17.17
CA SER A 252 1.94 -4.63 -18.57
C SER A 252 1.76 -6.05 -19.05
N LYS A 253 0.80 -6.23 -19.95
CA LYS A 253 0.62 -7.48 -20.69
C LYS A 253 1.70 -7.62 -21.76
N SER A 254 2.27 -8.82 -21.91
CA SER A 254 3.28 -9.12 -22.92
C SER A 254 2.80 -8.78 -24.33
N GLY A 255 3.68 -8.18 -25.12
CA GLY A 255 3.40 -7.78 -26.52
C GLY A 255 2.51 -6.55 -26.67
N LYS A 256 2.10 -5.89 -25.59
CA LYS A 256 1.23 -4.69 -25.65
C LYS A 256 1.94 -3.37 -25.37
N THR A 257 3.10 -3.42 -24.76
CA THR A 257 3.89 -2.22 -24.45
C THR A 257 5.33 -2.46 -24.89
N SER A 258 5.83 -1.60 -25.78
CA SER A 258 7.25 -1.48 -26.06
C SER A 258 7.80 -0.38 -25.16
N SER A 259 8.91 -0.63 -24.50
CA SER A 259 9.64 0.43 -23.79
C SER A 259 10.21 1.37 -24.86
N VAL A 260 10.07 2.68 -24.65
CA VAL A 260 10.71 3.68 -25.52
C VAL A 260 12.21 3.42 -25.65
N LEU A 261 12.83 2.92 -24.58
CA LEU A 261 14.25 2.57 -24.56
C LEU A 261 14.55 1.35 -25.46
N ASP A 262 13.68 0.33 -25.46
CA ASP A 262 13.82 -0.84 -26.35
C ASP A 262 13.69 -0.46 -27.81
N ASP A 263 12.80 0.48 -28.13
CA ASP A 263 12.63 0.97 -29.50
C ASP A 263 13.87 1.79 -29.94
N ILE A 264 14.40 2.63 -29.06
CA ILE A 264 15.65 3.37 -29.29
C ILE A 264 16.84 2.39 -29.45
N TYR A 265 16.94 1.37 -28.61
CA TYR A 265 18.01 0.39 -28.71
C TYR A 265 17.93 -0.42 -30.01
N LYS A 266 16.74 -0.81 -30.44
CA LYS A 266 16.54 -1.43 -31.76
C LYS A 266 16.99 -0.50 -32.89
N GLU A 267 16.62 0.77 -32.84
CA GLU A 267 17.00 1.75 -33.84
C GLU A 267 18.51 1.97 -33.89
N ILE A 268 19.15 2.22 -32.76
CA ILE A 268 20.57 2.59 -32.68
C ILE A 268 21.48 1.37 -32.89
N TYR A 269 21.19 0.26 -32.23
CA TYR A 269 22.11 -0.88 -32.16
C TYR A 269 21.85 -1.96 -33.18
N SER A 270 20.62 -2.10 -33.75
CA SER A 270 20.38 -3.01 -34.85
C SER A 270 20.88 -2.47 -36.21
N SER A 271 20.98 -1.14 -36.39
CA SER A 271 21.60 -0.52 -37.54
C SER A 271 23.12 -0.79 -37.61
N ASN A 272 23.78 -1.00 -36.49
CA ASN A 272 25.21 -1.32 -36.41
C ASN A 272 25.52 -2.80 -36.78
N ALA A 273 24.54 -3.70 -36.65
CA ALA A 273 24.73 -5.11 -37.04
C ALA A 273 24.69 -5.33 -38.57
N SER A 274 24.21 -4.34 -39.33
CA SER A 274 24.07 -4.43 -40.77
C SER A 274 25.28 -3.95 -41.56
N ASN A 275 26.36 -3.51 -40.90
CA ASN A 275 27.58 -3.07 -41.57
C ASN A 275 28.81 -3.82 -41.04
N PRO A 276 29.00 -5.13 -41.39
CA PRO A 276 30.28 -5.80 -41.17
C PRO A 276 31.29 -5.25 -42.18
N GLY A 277 32.12 -4.33 -41.69
CA GLY A 277 33.39 -3.89 -42.24
C GLY A 277 33.66 -4.08 -43.75
N SER A 278 33.54 -3.03 -44.48
CA SER A 278 34.42 -2.82 -45.66
C SER A 278 35.78 -2.38 -45.11
N GLY A 279 36.53 -3.31 -44.57
CA GLY A 279 37.97 -3.17 -44.36
C GLY A 279 38.64 -3.53 -45.69
N SER A 280 38.92 -2.54 -46.51
CA SER A 280 39.77 -2.64 -47.67
C SER A 280 41.21 -2.46 -47.29
N ASN A 281 42.03 -3.38 -47.75
CA ASN A 281 43.42 -3.26 -48.19
C ASN A 281 44.19 -1.97 -47.82
#